data_2ecb8ce7a15c4300b26ee4d11764e9ed
#
_entry.id   2ecb8ce7a15c4300b26ee4d11764e9ed
#
_cell.length_a   1.000
_cell.length_b   1.000
_cell.length_c   1.000
_cell.angle_alpha   90.00
_cell.angle_beta   90.00
_cell.angle_gamma   90.00
#
_symmetry.space_group_name_H-M   'P 1'
#
loop_
_entity.id
_entity.type
_entity.pdbx_description
1 polymer ?
#
loop_
_entity_poly.entity_id
_entity_poly.type
_entity_poly.pdbx_seq_one_letter_code
_entity_poly.pdbx_strand_id
1 'polypeptide(L)'
;MTYDFDIPVDRRGTWSVQWDGVDRRFGAAGLLPFTISDMDFACPPPVLVALQERVAHGVFGYTDWQNEEFRSAVRDWYRVRHATEIDTGRLVYAPSVLNQLSQLLRMWTEPGDAVVVHTPVYDGFRKAVGGLGRELRGVPLDDPAALEAALARDDSRVLLLCSPHNPTGRVWTEAELAGFAALAERCGVAVISDEIHADFVHDGHRHLPWTRFGRGRWALITSGTKSFNFPALTGSYGVVGEAADHAEFVRRMETGEGLGSPAVLSLVAHIAAYREGGEWLDEVRAYVAGNLSLVADRLNSAFLALSWEPPQAGYLAWIDLRPLGVDDAALQRELVEGERVAIMPGSVYGAPGFVRLNVGCARSKAEAGVGALTRALGRLT
;
A
#
# COMPACT_ATOMS: atom_id res chain seq x y z
N MET A 1 15.95 -16.50 -13.36
CA MET A 1 15.85 -15.22 -12.61
C MET A 1 17.20 -14.57 -12.62
N THR A 2 17.25 -13.29 -12.93
CA THR A 2 18.49 -12.48 -12.95
C THR A 2 18.89 -12.05 -11.54
N TYR A 3 17.86 -11.98 -10.63
CA TYR A 3 18.04 -11.54 -9.25
C TYR A 3 17.88 -12.72 -8.27
N ASP A 4 18.76 -12.78 -7.26
CA ASP A 4 18.69 -13.81 -6.23
C ASP A 4 17.98 -13.26 -4.98
N PHE A 5 16.68 -13.57 -4.85
CA PHE A 5 15.85 -13.17 -3.71
C PHE A 5 15.93 -14.15 -2.52
N ASP A 6 16.67 -15.25 -2.63
CA ASP A 6 16.88 -16.17 -1.52
C ASP A 6 18.00 -15.71 -0.57
N ILE A 7 18.81 -14.74 -0.97
CA ILE A 7 19.85 -14.15 -0.12
C ILE A 7 19.19 -13.25 0.94
N PRO A 8 19.26 -13.62 2.24
CA PRO A 8 18.70 -12.79 3.30
C PRO A 8 19.46 -11.48 3.44
N VAL A 9 18.75 -10.37 3.54
CA VAL A 9 19.32 -9.06 3.86
C VAL A 9 19.14 -8.80 5.36
N ASP A 10 20.24 -8.66 6.10
CA ASP A 10 20.17 -8.26 7.51
C ASP A 10 19.84 -6.77 7.61
N ARG A 11 18.70 -6.47 8.21
CA ARG A 11 18.18 -5.11 8.40
C ARG A 11 18.26 -4.62 9.85
N ARG A 12 18.92 -5.38 10.73
CA ARG A 12 19.13 -4.95 12.12
C ARG A 12 20.17 -3.84 12.19
N GLY A 13 19.93 -2.87 13.07
CA GLY A 13 20.81 -1.71 13.21
C GLY A 13 20.71 -0.70 12.07
N THR A 14 19.68 -0.79 11.21
CA THR A 14 19.43 0.12 10.09
C THR A 14 18.31 1.12 10.36
N TRP A 15 17.82 1.20 11.60
CA TRP A 15 16.65 1.97 12.04
C TRP A 15 15.34 1.49 11.38
N SER A 16 15.31 0.24 10.98
CA SER A 16 14.13 -0.37 10.39
C SER A 16 12.97 -0.44 11.38
N VAL A 17 11.83 0.13 11.02
CA VAL A 17 10.60 0.03 11.82
C VAL A 17 10.17 -1.42 11.97
N GLN A 18 10.38 -2.25 10.94
CA GLN A 18 10.05 -3.67 10.96
C GLN A 18 11.01 -4.47 11.83
N TRP A 19 12.34 -4.24 11.74
CA TRP A 19 13.34 -5.05 12.40
C TRP A 19 13.78 -4.49 13.75
N ASP A 20 14.09 -3.18 13.82
CA ASP A 20 14.59 -2.56 15.06
C ASP A 20 13.44 -2.07 15.96
N GLY A 21 12.26 -1.85 15.36
CA GLY A 21 11.08 -1.36 16.09
C GLY A 21 10.14 -2.45 16.59
N VAL A 22 10.29 -3.71 16.14
CA VAL A 22 9.34 -4.79 16.41
C VAL A 22 9.26 -5.16 17.89
N ASP A 23 10.38 -5.26 18.56
CA ASP A 23 10.49 -5.64 19.97
C ASP A 23 9.70 -4.68 20.87
N ARG A 24 9.87 -3.38 20.65
CA ARG A 24 9.11 -2.34 21.37
C ARG A 24 7.62 -2.40 21.06
N ARG A 25 7.25 -2.71 19.81
CA ARG A 25 5.85 -2.75 19.38
C ARG A 25 5.08 -3.94 19.94
N PHE A 26 5.74 -5.10 20.08
CA PHE A 26 5.13 -6.35 20.53
C PHE A 26 5.51 -6.73 21.96
N GLY A 27 6.35 -5.97 22.65
CA GLY A 27 6.67 -6.14 24.06
C GLY A 27 7.61 -7.31 24.39
N ALA A 28 8.31 -7.86 23.39
CA ALA A 28 9.26 -8.96 23.57
C ALA A 28 10.49 -8.78 22.69
N ALA A 29 11.68 -9.12 23.21
CA ALA A 29 12.95 -8.95 22.49
C ALA A 29 13.24 -10.10 21.50
N GLY A 30 13.93 -9.81 20.41
CA GLY A 30 14.44 -10.82 19.44
C GLY A 30 13.35 -11.50 18.61
N LEU A 31 12.30 -10.78 18.28
CA LEU A 31 11.22 -11.28 17.43
C LEU A 31 11.61 -11.28 15.95
N LEU A 32 11.20 -12.32 15.23
CA LEU A 32 11.25 -12.34 13.77
C LEU A 32 10.02 -11.62 13.19
N PRO A 33 10.18 -10.48 12.47
CA PRO A 33 9.06 -9.64 12.10
C PRO A 33 8.44 -10.00 10.76
N PHE A 34 7.09 -9.94 10.70
CA PHE A 34 6.27 -10.08 9.48
C PHE A 34 5.17 -8.99 9.44
N THR A 35 5.47 -7.77 9.83
CA THR A 35 4.47 -6.80 10.26
C THR A 35 4.23 -5.63 9.30
N ILE A 36 5.29 -4.91 8.94
CA ILE A 36 5.22 -3.66 8.16
C ILE A 36 5.15 -3.98 6.65
N SER A 37 4.52 -3.10 5.87
CA SER A 37 4.42 -3.24 4.42
C SER A 37 5.66 -2.66 3.72
N ASP A 38 6.83 -3.20 4.03
CA ASP A 38 8.06 -3.11 3.25
C ASP A 38 8.62 -4.53 3.04
N MET A 39 9.53 -4.70 2.10
CA MET A 39 10.11 -6.01 1.79
C MET A 39 11.52 -6.11 2.37
N ASP A 40 12.02 -7.34 2.53
CA ASP A 40 13.39 -7.61 2.96
C ASP A 40 14.33 -7.85 1.76
N PHE A 41 14.08 -7.17 0.66
CA PHE A 41 14.91 -7.22 -0.53
C PHE A 41 15.62 -5.88 -0.74
N ALA A 42 16.82 -5.91 -1.34
CA ALA A 42 17.45 -4.69 -1.82
C ALA A 42 16.60 -4.04 -2.92
N CYS A 43 16.69 -2.71 -3.04
CA CYS A 43 16.09 -2.00 -4.18
C CYS A 43 16.67 -2.49 -5.52
N PRO A 44 15.97 -2.28 -6.64
CA PRO A 44 16.49 -2.58 -7.96
C PRO A 44 17.91 -2.01 -8.17
N PRO A 45 18.87 -2.76 -8.74
CA PRO A 45 20.22 -2.26 -8.97
C PRO A 45 20.28 -0.91 -9.69
N PRO A 46 19.47 -0.62 -10.74
CA PRO A 46 19.46 0.71 -11.37
C PRO A 46 19.14 1.85 -10.39
N VAL A 47 18.25 1.61 -9.43
CA VAL A 47 17.92 2.59 -8.39
C VAL A 47 19.13 2.85 -7.50
N LEU A 48 19.83 1.79 -7.07
CA LEU A 48 21.03 1.92 -6.24
C LEU A 48 22.16 2.67 -6.96
N VAL A 49 22.38 2.38 -8.25
CA VAL A 49 23.36 3.09 -9.08
C VAL A 49 23.03 4.57 -9.18
N ALA A 50 21.81 4.92 -9.55
CA ALA A 50 21.38 6.31 -9.68
C ALA A 50 21.50 7.09 -8.34
N LEU A 51 21.18 6.46 -7.22
CA LEU A 51 21.36 7.04 -5.89
C LEU A 51 22.83 7.28 -5.55
N GLN A 52 23.72 6.32 -5.85
CA GLN A 52 25.17 6.44 -5.63
C GLN A 52 25.76 7.58 -6.46
N GLU A 53 25.42 7.68 -7.74
CA GLU A 53 25.84 8.77 -8.61
C GLU A 53 25.37 10.13 -8.07
N ARG A 54 24.11 10.21 -7.63
CA ARG A 54 23.58 11.47 -7.07
C ARG A 54 24.27 11.86 -5.76
N VAL A 55 24.58 10.88 -4.91
CA VAL A 55 25.33 11.11 -3.67
C VAL A 55 26.77 11.53 -3.98
N ALA A 56 27.43 10.89 -4.95
CA ALA A 56 28.78 11.23 -5.37
C ALA A 56 28.91 12.65 -5.96
N HIS A 57 27.84 13.18 -6.56
CA HIS A 57 27.79 14.57 -7.03
C HIS A 57 27.98 15.59 -5.87
N GLY A 58 27.52 15.27 -4.64
CA GLY A 58 27.82 15.99 -3.40
C GLY A 58 27.06 17.30 -3.19
N VAL A 59 26.20 17.77 -4.13
CA VAL A 59 25.41 18.99 -3.95
C VAL A 59 23.92 18.65 -3.87
N PHE A 60 23.28 18.95 -2.74
CA PHE A 60 21.87 18.70 -2.44
C PHE A 60 21.09 20.01 -2.28
N GLY A 61 21.00 20.76 -3.37
CA GLY A 61 20.21 22.00 -3.43
C GLY A 61 18.70 21.72 -3.56
N TYR A 62 17.91 22.79 -3.62
CA TYR A 62 16.48 22.68 -3.85
C TYR A 62 16.18 21.96 -5.16
N THR A 63 15.14 21.13 -5.16
CA THR A 63 14.79 20.24 -6.24
C THR A 63 13.50 20.66 -6.92
N ASP A 64 13.50 20.69 -8.24
CA ASP A 64 12.32 20.86 -9.06
C ASP A 64 11.78 19.49 -9.48
N TRP A 65 10.58 19.15 -8.99
CA TRP A 65 9.88 17.91 -9.36
C TRP A 65 9.10 18.04 -10.68
N GLN A 66 8.86 19.27 -11.15
CA GLN A 66 8.10 19.55 -12.37
C GLN A 66 8.93 19.39 -13.63
N ASN A 67 10.11 18.75 -13.50
CA ASN A 67 11.03 18.49 -14.63
C ASN A 67 10.47 17.39 -15.56
N GLU A 68 10.91 17.45 -16.83
CA GLU A 68 10.43 16.51 -17.86
C GLU A 68 10.94 15.07 -17.62
N GLU A 69 12.06 14.87 -16.94
CA GLU A 69 12.59 13.54 -16.66
C GLU A 69 11.66 12.73 -15.75
N PHE A 70 11.17 13.35 -14.69
CA PHE A 70 10.19 12.73 -13.79
C PHE A 70 8.85 12.55 -14.49
N ARG A 71 8.34 13.60 -15.16
CA ARG A 71 7.05 13.55 -15.87
C ARG A 71 7.02 12.46 -16.94
N SER A 72 8.08 12.37 -17.75
CA SER A 72 8.17 11.34 -18.78
C SER A 72 8.31 9.93 -18.20
N ALA A 73 9.09 9.76 -17.12
CA ALA A 73 9.23 8.47 -16.46
C ALA A 73 7.88 7.96 -15.94
N VAL A 74 7.09 8.82 -15.29
CA VAL A 74 5.73 8.47 -14.82
C VAL A 74 4.80 8.17 -15.99
N ARG A 75 4.74 9.05 -17.01
CA ARG A 75 3.90 8.85 -18.21
C ARG A 75 4.20 7.52 -18.90
N ASP A 76 5.46 7.26 -19.15
CA ASP A 76 5.90 6.08 -19.90
C ASP A 76 5.64 4.80 -19.09
N TRP A 77 5.81 4.85 -17.75
CA TRP A 77 5.45 3.76 -16.86
C TRP A 77 3.98 3.40 -16.95
N TYR A 78 3.07 4.39 -16.84
CA TYR A 78 1.63 4.14 -16.94
C TYR A 78 1.22 3.61 -18.31
N ARG A 79 1.82 4.15 -19.38
CA ARG A 79 1.57 3.67 -20.74
C ARG A 79 1.97 2.22 -20.92
N VAL A 80 3.16 1.83 -20.43
CA VAL A 80 3.71 0.49 -20.63
C VAL A 80 3.09 -0.52 -19.67
N ARG A 81 2.97 -0.19 -18.38
CA ARG A 81 2.54 -1.16 -17.33
C ARG A 81 1.03 -1.24 -17.19
N HIS A 82 0.33 -0.12 -17.34
CA HIS A 82 -1.11 -0.06 -17.14
C HIS A 82 -1.91 0.19 -18.43
N ALA A 83 -1.24 0.34 -19.58
CA ALA A 83 -1.85 0.70 -20.87
C ALA A 83 -2.81 1.89 -20.73
N THR A 84 -2.34 2.93 -20.03
CA THR A 84 -3.14 4.11 -19.68
C THR A 84 -2.31 5.37 -19.90
N GLU A 85 -2.90 6.31 -20.61
CA GLU A 85 -2.33 7.66 -20.74
C GLU A 85 -2.71 8.48 -19.50
N ILE A 86 -1.75 9.23 -18.96
CA ILE A 86 -1.99 10.17 -17.87
C ILE A 86 -1.64 11.59 -18.28
N ASP A 87 -2.42 12.55 -17.80
CA ASP A 87 -2.12 13.96 -18.00
C ASP A 87 -1.03 14.41 -17.02
N THR A 88 0.21 14.49 -17.52
CA THR A 88 1.37 14.92 -16.70
C THR A 88 1.28 16.40 -16.28
N GLY A 89 0.44 17.21 -16.91
CA GLY A 89 0.11 18.57 -16.48
C GLY A 89 -0.75 18.61 -15.21
N ARG A 90 -1.31 17.46 -14.81
CA ARG A 90 -2.12 17.30 -13.59
C ARG A 90 -1.39 16.56 -12.48
N LEU A 91 -0.11 16.26 -12.67
CA LEU A 91 0.72 15.64 -11.62
C LEU A 91 0.88 16.60 -10.43
N VAL A 92 0.83 16.03 -9.25
CA VAL A 92 1.17 16.68 -7.98
C VAL A 92 2.20 15.84 -7.25
N TYR A 93 3.01 16.45 -6.38
CA TYR A 93 4.01 15.78 -5.57
C TYR A 93 3.81 16.08 -4.09
N ALA A 94 4.09 15.10 -3.22
CA ALA A 94 4.09 15.27 -1.77
C ALA A 94 5.06 14.27 -1.10
N PRO A 95 5.44 14.47 0.17
CA PRO A 95 6.37 13.58 0.87
C PRO A 95 5.87 12.14 1.04
N SER A 96 4.56 11.92 1.07
CA SER A 96 3.97 10.59 1.18
C SER A 96 2.52 10.58 0.67
N VAL A 97 2.02 9.39 0.32
CA VAL A 97 0.61 9.18 -0.06
C VAL A 97 -0.34 9.63 1.05
N LEU A 98 -0.01 9.39 2.33
CA LEU A 98 -0.82 9.86 3.46
C LEU A 98 -0.80 11.39 3.60
N ASN A 99 0.29 12.06 3.22
CA ASN A 99 0.32 13.52 3.16
C ASN A 99 -0.60 14.03 2.04
N GLN A 100 -0.53 13.43 0.82
CA GLN A 100 -1.46 13.76 -0.27
C GLN A 100 -2.91 13.58 0.16
N LEU A 101 -3.24 12.43 0.77
CA LEU A 101 -4.57 12.16 1.31
C LEU A 101 -5.00 13.28 2.28
N SER A 102 -4.13 13.64 3.22
CA SER A 102 -4.45 14.69 4.20
C SER A 102 -4.68 16.05 3.56
N GLN A 103 -3.92 16.42 2.52
CA GLN A 103 -4.12 17.69 1.81
C GLN A 103 -5.43 17.68 1.02
N LEU A 104 -5.74 16.60 0.30
CA LEU A 104 -7.00 16.47 -0.43
C LEU A 104 -8.21 16.48 0.50
N LEU A 105 -8.12 15.81 1.66
CA LEU A 105 -9.19 15.85 2.67
C LEU A 105 -9.40 17.26 3.23
N ARG A 106 -8.33 18.03 3.50
CA ARG A 106 -8.44 19.43 3.93
C ARG A 106 -9.03 20.35 2.87
N MET A 107 -8.87 20.01 1.59
CA MET A 107 -9.42 20.76 0.46
C MET A 107 -10.89 20.46 0.23
N TRP A 108 -11.32 19.23 0.44
CA TRP A 108 -12.61 18.71 -0.02
C TRP A 108 -13.60 18.43 1.11
N THR A 109 -13.17 18.53 2.36
CA THR A 109 -14.00 18.20 3.53
C THR A 109 -13.77 19.18 4.67
N GLU A 110 -14.75 19.25 5.58
CA GLU A 110 -14.67 19.95 6.86
C GLU A 110 -14.64 18.97 8.04
N PRO A 111 -14.19 19.38 9.25
CA PRO A 111 -14.34 18.55 10.45
C PRO A 111 -15.79 18.12 10.67
N GLY A 112 -15.99 16.81 10.91
CA GLY A 112 -17.32 16.19 11.04
C GLY A 112 -17.86 15.57 9.75
N ASP A 113 -17.35 15.93 8.58
CA ASP A 113 -17.67 15.24 7.32
C ASP A 113 -17.18 13.80 7.34
N ALA A 114 -17.89 12.93 6.60
CA ALA A 114 -17.55 11.53 6.49
C ALA A 114 -16.71 11.21 5.23
N VAL A 115 -15.70 10.37 5.46
CA VAL A 115 -14.90 9.70 4.44
C VAL A 115 -15.31 8.23 4.42
N VAL A 116 -15.93 7.80 3.31
CA VAL A 116 -16.39 6.42 3.13
C VAL A 116 -15.23 5.55 2.66
N VAL A 117 -15.06 4.37 3.27
CA VAL A 117 -13.99 3.42 2.93
C VAL A 117 -14.53 1.99 2.94
N HIS A 118 -13.93 1.10 2.16
CA HIS A 118 -14.16 -0.32 2.29
C HIS A 118 -13.43 -0.90 3.51
N THR A 119 -14.06 -1.85 4.20
CA THR A 119 -13.49 -2.57 5.34
C THR A 119 -13.26 -4.05 5.04
N PRO A 120 -12.18 -4.67 5.60
CA PRO A 120 -11.18 -4.12 6.53
C PRO A 120 -10.39 -2.96 5.93
N VAL A 121 -9.83 -2.08 6.76
CA VAL A 121 -9.22 -0.84 6.28
C VAL A 121 -7.78 -0.67 6.74
N TYR A 122 -6.94 -0.13 5.88
CA TYR A 122 -5.56 0.25 6.24
C TYR A 122 -5.55 1.24 7.42
N ASP A 123 -4.79 0.90 8.49
CA ASP A 123 -4.70 1.68 9.72
C ASP A 123 -4.23 3.13 9.48
N GLY A 124 -3.39 3.36 8.48
CA GLY A 124 -2.96 4.71 8.08
C GLY A 124 -4.11 5.63 7.66
N PHE A 125 -5.15 5.08 7.02
CA PHE A 125 -6.34 5.87 6.65
C PHE A 125 -7.14 6.27 7.89
N ARG A 126 -7.34 5.34 8.84
CA ARG A 126 -8.01 5.64 10.11
C ARG A 126 -7.31 6.78 10.86
N LYS A 127 -5.97 6.74 10.92
CA LYS A 127 -5.18 7.78 11.58
C LYS A 127 -5.23 9.12 10.83
N ALA A 128 -5.13 9.11 9.50
CA ALA A 128 -5.16 10.34 8.70
C ALA A 128 -6.53 11.02 8.76
N VAL A 129 -7.61 10.26 8.56
CA VAL A 129 -8.98 10.78 8.58
C VAL A 129 -9.36 11.27 9.98
N GLY A 130 -9.14 10.44 11.02
CA GLY A 130 -9.45 10.79 12.41
C GLY A 130 -8.59 11.94 12.94
N GLY A 131 -7.30 11.97 12.57
CA GLY A 131 -6.39 13.06 12.93
C GLY A 131 -6.78 14.43 12.38
N LEU A 132 -7.61 14.44 11.33
CA LEU A 132 -8.19 15.66 10.76
C LEU A 132 -9.60 15.97 11.31
N GLY A 133 -10.12 15.19 12.26
CA GLY A 133 -11.46 15.36 12.81
C GLY A 133 -12.60 14.96 11.84
N ARG A 134 -12.30 14.13 10.83
CA ARG A 134 -13.31 13.57 9.91
C ARG A 134 -13.78 12.22 10.42
N GLU A 135 -15.01 11.83 10.08
CA GLU A 135 -15.52 10.49 10.35
C GLU A 135 -15.01 9.49 9.33
N LEU A 136 -14.45 8.36 9.76
CA LEU A 136 -14.17 7.24 8.88
C LEU A 136 -15.37 6.31 8.85
N ARG A 137 -16.12 6.30 7.75
CA ARG A 137 -17.32 5.46 7.57
C ARG A 137 -16.98 4.20 6.80
N GLY A 138 -16.89 3.08 7.52
CA GLY A 138 -16.57 1.78 6.93
C GLY A 138 -17.80 1.10 6.32
N VAL A 139 -17.62 0.52 5.13
CA VAL A 139 -18.62 -0.35 4.47
C VAL A 139 -17.96 -1.70 4.13
N PRO A 140 -18.69 -2.83 4.22
CA PRO A 140 -18.14 -4.12 3.84
C PRO A 140 -17.69 -4.13 2.37
N LEU A 141 -16.61 -4.88 2.08
CA LEU A 141 -15.97 -4.93 0.76
C LEU A 141 -16.89 -5.47 -0.33
N ASP A 142 -17.79 -6.39 0.04
CA ASP A 142 -18.68 -7.11 -0.86
C ASP A 142 -20.15 -6.67 -0.74
N ASP A 143 -20.40 -5.48 -0.18
CA ASP A 143 -21.75 -4.95 -0.02
C ASP A 143 -21.94 -3.63 -0.79
N PRO A 144 -22.30 -3.70 -2.09
CA PRO A 144 -22.55 -2.50 -2.89
C PRO A 144 -23.76 -1.70 -2.42
N ALA A 145 -24.74 -2.32 -1.76
CA ALA A 145 -25.92 -1.62 -1.23
C ALA A 145 -25.52 -0.78 0.00
N ALA A 146 -24.67 -1.31 0.89
CA ALA A 146 -24.12 -0.54 1.99
C ALA A 146 -23.25 0.64 1.49
N LEU A 147 -22.49 0.44 0.42
CA LEU A 147 -21.71 1.53 -0.19
C LEU A 147 -22.63 2.64 -0.72
N GLU A 148 -23.68 2.27 -1.48
CA GLU A 148 -24.65 3.23 -2.00
C GLU A 148 -25.33 4.00 -0.86
N ALA A 149 -25.82 3.31 0.17
CA ALA A 149 -26.45 3.91 1.33
C ALA A 149 -25.48 4.87 2.09
N ALA A 150 -24.21 4.50 2.19
CA ALA A 150 -23.20 5.32 2.85
C ALA A 150 -22.87 6.59 2.05
N LEU A 151 -22.74 6.48 0.72
CA LEU A 151 -22.43 7.62 -0.15
C LEU A 151 -23.61 8.57 -0.32
N ALA A 152 -24.84 8.08 -0.21
CA ALA A 152 -26.06 8.91 -0.33
C ALA A 152 -26.35 9.78 0.90
N ARG A 153 -25.56 9.67 1.99
CA ARG A 153 -25.75 10.52 3.17
C ARG A 153 -25.24 11.93 2.94
N ASP A 154 -25.96 12.92 3.46
CA ASP A 154 -25.65 14.35 3.29
C ASP A 154 -24.27 14.75 3.88
N ASP A 155 -23.72 13.99 4.81
CA ASP A 155 -22.42 14.23 5.44
C ASP A 155 -21.25 13.49 4.75
N SER A 156 -21.50 12.65 3.76
CA SER A 156 -20.46 11.95 2.98
C SER A 156 -19.88 12.86 1.92
N ARG A 157 -18.56 13.07 1.96
CA ARG A 157 -17.85 13.96 1.02
C ARG A 157 -16.85 13.24 0.13
N VAL A 158 -16.26 12.17 0.63
CA VAL A 158 -15.18 11.46 -0.07
C VAL A 158 -15.39 9.96 -0.01
N LEU A 159 -15.27 9.28 -1.15
CA LEU A 159 -14.96 7.85 -1.24
C LEU A 159 -13.43 7.70 -1.32
N LEU A 160 -12.83 7.15 -0.27
CA LEU A 160 -11.41 6.80 -0.26
C LEU A 160 -11.28 5.33 -0.68
N LEU A 161 -10.88 5.13 -1.93
CA LEU A 161 -10.73 3.83 -2.58
C LEU A 161 -9.28 3.36 -2.48
N CYS A 162 -9.02 2.19 -1.92
CA CYS A 162 -7.72 1.52 -1.96
C CYS A 162 -7.72 0.52 -3.14
N SER A 163 -6.84 0.71 -4.12
CA SER A 163 -6.84 -0.06 -5.37
C SER A 163 -5.42 -0.34 -5.88
N PRO A 164 -4.91 -1.57 -5.78
CA PRO A 164 -5.43 -2.76 -5.08
C PRO A 164 -5.64 -2.56 -3.59
N HIS A 165 -6.55 -3.35 -3.02
CA HIS A 165 -7.01 -3.15 -1.65
C HIS A 165 -6.06 -3.74 -0.60
N ASN A 166 -5.63 -2.93 0.36
CA ASN A 166 -4.89 -3.37 1.55
C ASN A 166 -5.82 -3.37 2.79
N PRO A 167 -6.01 -4.49 3.52
CA PRO A 167 -5.07 -5.62 3.59
C PRO A 167 -5.37 -6.84 2.70
N THR A 168 -6.51 -6.89 2.00
CA THR A 168 -7.02 -8.11 1.37
C THR A 168 -6.30 -8.50 0.06
N GLY A 169 -5.59 -7.56 -0.58
CA GLY A 169 -4.99 -7.76 -1.89
C GLY A 169 -5.99 -7.89 -3.05
N ARG A 170 -7.27 -7.52 -2.83
CA ARG A 170 -8.30 -7.54 -3.89
C ARG A 170 -7.96 -6.54 -4.99
N VAL A 171 -8.11 -6.97 -6.23
CA VAL A 171 -8.04 -6.14 -7.43
C VAL A 171 -9.46 -5.87 -7.93
N TRP A 172 -9.82 -4.60 -8.09
CA TRP A 172 -11.15 -4.22 -8.53
C TRP A 172 -11.30 -4.44 -10.04
N THR A 173 -12.43 -4.97 -10.44
CA THR A 173 -12.80 -5.14 -11.84
C THR A 173 -13.17 -3.81 -12.51
N GLU A 174 -13.13 -3.77 -13.83
CA GLU A 174 -13.56 -2.60 -14.61
C GLU A 174 -15.02 -2.21 -14.32
N ALA A 175 -15.90 -3.20 -14.18
CA ALA A 175 -17.31 -2.97 -13.86
C ALA A 175 -17.51 -2.35 -12.48
N GLU A 176 -16.75 -2.80 -11.45
CA GLU A 176 -16.79 -2.22 -10.11
C GLU A 176 -16.29 -0.79 -10.10
N LEU A 177 -15.12 -0.52 -10.72
CA LEU A 177 -14.55 0.83 -10.79
C LEU A 177 -15.48 1.80 -11.53
N ALA A 178 -16.08 1.38 -12.65
CA ALA A 178 -17.08 2.17 -13.36
C ALA A 178 -18.33 2.40 -12.52
N GLY A 179 -18.77 1.39 -11.75
CA GLY A 179 -19.88 1.49 -10.81
C GLY A 179 -19.60 2.49 -9.69
N PHE A 180 -18.42 2.46 -9.09
CA PHE A 180 -18.00 3.41 -8.06
C PHE A 180 -17.96 4.84 -8.60
N ALA A 181 -17.42 5.04 -9.82
CA ALA A 181 -17.39 6.36 -10.45
C ALA A 181 -18.78 6.92 -10.69
N ALA A 182 -19.69 6.11 -11.25
CA ALA A 182 -21.07 6.53 -11.50
C ALA A 182 -21.85 6.81 -10.20
N LEU A 183 -21.61 6.01 -9.16
CA LEU A 183 -22.24 6.19 -7.86
C LEU A 183 -21.75 7.46 -7.17
N ALA A 184 -20.44 7.68 -7.13
CA ALA A 184 -19.84 8.87 -6.54
C ALA A 184 -20.33 10.16 -7.25
N GLU A 185 -20.36 10.15 -8.59
CA GLU A 185 -20.89 11.26 -9.40
C GLU A 185 -22.36 11.57 -9.07
N ARG A 186 -23.21 10.53 -9.01
CA ARG A 186 -24.64 10.67 -8.69
C ARG A 186 -24.87 11.25 -7.29
N CYS A 187 -24.01 10.85 -6.32
CA CYS A 187 -24.09 11.33 -4.93
C CYS A 187 -23.35 12.67 -4.69
N GLY A 188 -22.65 13.22 -5.69
CA GLY A 188 -21.84 14.42 -5.54
C GLY A 188 -20.63 14.24 -4.61
N VAL A 189 -20.12 13.00 -4.46
CA VAL A 189 -19.00 12.63 -3.58
C VAL A 189 -17.71 12.59 -4.38
N ALA A 190 -16.65 13.20 -3.86
CA ALA A 190 -15.31 13.15 -4.48
C ALA A 190 -14.69 11.75 -4.28
N VAL A 191 -13.78 11.35 -5.20
CA VAL A 191 -13.06 10.09 -5.08
C VAL A 191 -11.56 10.33 -4.93
N ILE A 192 -10.95 9.74 -3.90
CA ILE A 192 -9.51 9.63 -3.75
C ILE A 192 -9.13 8.15 -3.92
N SER A 193 -8.45 7.81 -5.01
CA SER A 193 -7.95 6.45 -5.26
C SER A 193 -6.50 6.34 -4.80
N ASP A 194 -6.26 5.59 -3.73
CA ASP A 194 -4.91 5.20 -3.30
C ASP A 194 -4.46 3.97 -4.07
N GLU A 195 -3.51 4.19 -4.98
CA GLU A 195 -2.99 3.17 -5.90
C GLU A 195 -1.54 2.77 -5.61
N ILE A 196 -1.08 2.94 -4.38
CA ILE A 196 0.31 2.65 -3.99
C ILE A 196 0.72 1.18 -4.19
N HIS A 197 -0.24 0.27 -4.34
CA HIS A 197 -0.02 -1.15 -4.62
C HIS A 197 -0.25 -1.54 -6.09
N ALA A 198 -0.49 -0.58 -6.99
CA ALA A 198 -0.87 -0.77 -8.39
C ALA A 198 0.06 -1.70 -9.18
N ASP A 199 1.37 -1.57 -8.95
CA ASP A 199 2.38 -2.31 -9.71
C ASP A 199 2.60 -3.75 -9.20
N PHE A 200 2.05 -4.11 -8.03
CA PHE A 200 2.25 -5.42 -7.41
C PHE A 200 1.04 -6.35 -7.59
N VAL A 201 0.43 -6.32 -8.77
CA VAL A 201 -0.68 -7.21 -9.14
C VAL A 201 -0.12 -8.52 -9.71
N HIS A 202 -0.65 -9.67 -9.23
CA HIS A 202 -0.20 -10.99 -9.66
C HIS A 202 -0.81 -11.42 -11.00
N ASP A 203 -0.20 -12.42 -11.63
CA ASP A 203 -0.62 -12.93 -12.93
C ASP A 203 -2.09 -13.36 -12.94
N GLY A 204 -2.76 -13.15 -14.07
CA GLY A 204 -4.20 -13.37 -14.21
C GLY A 204 -5.07 -12.18 -13.78
N HIS A 205 -4.49 -11.15 -13.15
CA HIS A 205 -5.19 -9.94 -12.73
C HIS A 205 -4.55 -8.70 -13.34
N ARG A 206 -5.29 -7.59 -13.39
CA ARG A 206 -4.80 -6.33 -13.94
C ARG A 206 -5.30 -5.15 -13.13
N HIS A 207 -4.39 -4.29 -12.72
CA HIS A 207 -4.75 -2.99 -12.17
C HIS A 207 -5.25 -2.06 -13.28
N LEU A 208 -6.31 -1.32 -12.99
CA LEU A 208 -6.88 -0.30 -13.86
C LEU A 208 -6.82 1.04 -13.12
N PRO A 209 -5.97 1.99 -13.55
CA PRO A 209 -5.84 3.28 -12.89
C PRO A 209 -7.14 4.10 -12.89
N TRP A 210 -7.41 4.79 -11.79
CA TRP A 210 -8.62 5.60 -11.62
C TRP A 210 -8.76 6.72 -12.66
N THR A 211 -7.66 7.16 -13.25
CA THR A 211 -7.67 8.14 -14.35
C THR A 211 -8.56 7.72 -15.52
N ARG A 212 -8.83 6.42 -15.69
CA ARG A 212 -9.73 5.88 -16.73
C ARG A 212 -11.21 6.06 -16.40
N PHE A 213 -11.54 6.24 -15.13
CA PHE A 213 -12.92 6.23 -14.62
C PHE A 213 -13.32 7.58 -14.03
N GLY A 214 -12.34 8.45 -13.72
CA GLY A 214 -12.55 9.68 -12.99
C GLY A 214 -13.65 10.55 -13.58
N ARG A 215 -14.67 10.84 -12.75
CA ARG A 215 -15.80 11.72 -13.04
C ARG A 215 -15.96 12.69 -11.89
N GLY A 216 -16.39 13.92 -12.20
CA GLY A 216 -16.49 14.95 -11.19
C GLY A 216 -15.15 15.22 -10.49
N ARG A 217 -15.17 15.42 -9.18
CA ARG A 217 -13.98 15.67 -8.38
C ARG A 217 -13.28 14.37 -7.98
N TRP A 218 -12.03 14.22 -8.40
CA TRP A 218 -11.25 13.01 -8.07
C TRP A 218 -9.75 13.30 -8.03
N ALA A 219 -9.03 12.42 -7.31
CA ALA A 219 -7.58 12.33 -7.36
C ALA A 219 -7.15 10.86 -7.31
N LEU A 220 -6.05 10.55 -8.01
CA LEU A 220 -5.26 9.35 -7.84
C LEU A 220 -4.01 9.72 -7.05
N ILE A 221 -3.68 8.95 -6.01
CA ILE A 221 -2.47 9.13 -5.21
C ILE A 221 -1.67 7.83 -5.19
N THR A 222 -0.34 7.91 -5.36
CA THR A 222 0.52 6.74 -5.47
C THR A 222 1.99 7.04 -5.20
N SER A 223 2.81 5.99 -5.23
CA SER A 223 4.27 6.06 -5.13
C SER A 223 4.90 4.76 -5.58
N GLY A 224 6.07 4.81 -6.20
CA GLY A 224 6.91 3.63 -6.48
C GLY A 224 7.56 3.00 -5.24
N THR A 225 7.41 3.61 -4.08
CA THR A 225 8.11 3.20 -2.85
C THR A 225 7.74 1.79 -2.37
N LYS A 226 6.53 1.32 -2.61
CA LYS A 226 6.10 -0.04 -2.26
C LYS A 226 6.54 -1.06 -3.29
N SER A 227 6.40 -0.73 -4.56
CA SER A 227 6.74 -1.61 -5.68
C SER A 227 8.23 -1.90 -5.74
N PHE A 228 9.07 -0.89 -5.47
CA PHE A 228 10.53 -0.98 -5.58
C PHE A 228 11.27 -0.94 -4.24
N ASN A 229 10.54 -1.06 -3.13
CA ASN A 229 11.07 -1.21 -1.78
C ASN A 229 12.00 -0.09 -1.28
N PHE A 230 11.62 1.18 -1.49
CA PHE A 230 12.35 2.32 -0.93
C PHE A 230 11.47 3.32 -0.13
N PRO A 231 10.59 2.88 0.78
CA PRO A 231 9.65 3.78 1.46
C PRO A 231 10.32 4.82 2.38
N ALA A 232 11.56 4.59 2.77
CA ALA A 232 12.33 5.56 3.55
C ALA A 232 12.83 6.77 2.71
N LEU A 233 12.87 6.64 1.38
CA LEU A 233 13.11 7.75 0.47
C LEU A 233 11.79 8.47 0.23
N THR A 234 11.31 9.20 1.22
CA THR A 234 9.99 9.80 1.26
C THR A 234 9.63 10.57 -0.01
N GLY A 235 8.55 10.20 -0.66
CA GLY A 235 8.05 10.83 -1.87
C GLY A 235 6.86 10.08 -2.44
N SER A 236 5.95 10.82 -3.00
CA SER A 236 4.75 10.32 -3.65
C SER A 236 4.29 11.31 -4.71
N TYR A 237 3.52 10.83 -5.64
CA TYR A 237 2.88 11.69 -6.65
C TYR A 237 1.42 11.27 -6.83
N GLY A 238 0.67 12.12 -7.48
CA GLY A 238 -0.72 11.86 -7.81
C GLY A 238 -1.16 12.62 -9.04
N VAL A 239 -2.37 12.34 -9.48
CA VAL A 239 -3.05 13.07 -10.56
C VAL A 239 -4.34 13.66 -9.98
N VAL A 240 -4.52 14.97 -10.07
CA VAL A 240 -5.73 15.66 -9.64
C VAL A 240 -6.57 16.02 -10.85
N GLY A 241 -7.81 15.53 -10.92
CA GLY A 241 -8.66 15.64 -12.11
C GLY A 241 -9.02 17.07 -12.48
N GLU A 242 -9.49 17.87 -11.52
CA GLU A 242 -9.92 19.24 -11.75
C GLU A 242 -8.76 20.24 -11.75
N ALA A 243 -8.75 21.16 -12.73
CA ALA A 243 -7.68 22.16 -12.85
C ALA A 243 -7.55 23.06 -11.63
N ALA A 244 -8.68 23.48 -11.07
CA ALA A 244 -8.71 24.34 -9.91
C ALA A 244 -8.17 23.63 -8.66
N ASP A 245 -8.55 22.36 -8.46
CA ASP A 245 -8.07 21.54 -7.35
C ASP A 245 -6.57 21.23 -7.48
N HIS A 246 -6.08 20.95 -8.71
CA HIS A 246 -4.65 20.79 -8.97
C HIS A 246 -3.87 22.06 -8.57
N ALA A 247 -4.29 23.22 -9.06
CA ALA A 247 -3.63 24.50 -8.76
C ALA A 247 -3.64 24.79 -7.24
N GLU A 248 -4.75 24.53 -6.57
CA GLU A 248 -4.88 24.71 -5.12
C GLU A 248 -4.00 23.74 -4.34
N PHE A 249 -3.90 22.47 -4.78
CA PHE A 249 -3.00 21.50 -4.15
C PHE A 249 -1.54 21.95 -4.23
N VAL A 250 -1.07 22.32 -5.42
CA VAL A 250 0.30 22.82 -5.63
C VAL A 250 0.56 24.06 -4.77
N ARG A 251 -0.34 25.03 -4.78
CA ARG A 251 -0.23 26.24 -3.97
C ARG A 251 -0.13 25.92 -2.47
N ARG A 252 -0.94 24.98 -1.97
CA ARG A 252 -0.90 24.57 -0.55
C ARG A 252 0.44 23.94 -0.20
N MET A 253 0.95 23.04 -1.04
CA MET A 253 2.25 22.41 -0.82
C MET A 253 3.39 23.42 -0.78
N GLU A 254 3.39 24.40 -1.68
CA GLU A 254 4.43 25.40 -1.79
C GLU A 254 4.34 26.46 -0.68
N THR A 255 3.16 27.04 -0.46
CA THR A 255 3.00 28.21 0.41
C THR A 255 2.50 27.88 1.81
N GLY A 256 1.64 26.86 1.95
CA GLY A 256 1.05 26.48 3.23
C GLY A 256 1.92 25.51 4.04
N GLU A 257 2.45 24.50 3.36
CA GLU A 257 3.22 23.43 4.02
C GLU A 257 4.75 23.64 3.87
N GLY A 258 5.20 24.53 2.99
CA GLY A 258 6.64 24.74 2.71
C GLY A 258 7.32 23.53 2.07
N LEU A 259 6.57 22.71 1.33
CA LEU A 259 7.00 21.46 0.74
C LEU A 259 7.08 21.50 -0.81
N GLY A 260 7.33 22.68 -1.37
CA GLY A 260 7.46 22.86 -2.83
C GLY A 260 8.70 22.20 -3.45
N SER A 261 9.70 21.88 -2.63
CA SER A 261 10.93 21.21 -3.09
C SER A 261 11.05 19.83 -2.47
N PRO A 262 10.90 18.75 -3.25
CA PRO A 262 10.99 17.38 -2.74
C PRO A 262 12.42 16.95 -2.39
N ALA A 263 12.52 15.83 -1.67
CA ALA A 263 13.80 15.16 -1.44
C ALA A 263 14.37 14.64 -2.77
N VAL A 264 15.52 15.16 -3.20
CA VAL A 264 16.11 14.82 -4.49
C VAL A 264 16.36 13.32 -4.69
N LEU A 265 16.78 12.61 -3.64
CA LEU A 265 17.01 11.16 -3.70
C LEU A 265 15.71 10.39 -3.99
N SER A 266 14.57 10.88 -3.52
CA SER A 266 13.28 10.30 -3.85
C SER A 266 12.95 10.42 -5.34
N LEU A 267 13.14 11.60 -5.95
CA LEU A 267 12.93 11.78 -7.39
C LEU A 267 13.86 10.89 -8.22
N VAL A 268 15.14 10.87 -7.87
CA VAL A 268 16.14 10.03 -8.55
C VAL A 268 15.75 8.55 -8.49
N ALA A 269 15.32 8.08 -7.30
CA ALA A 269 14.87 6.70 -7.12
C ALA A 269 13.64 6.38 -7.97
N HIS A 270 12.63 7.26 -8.00
CA HIS A 270 11.42 7.04 -8.81
C HIS A 270 11.73 7.03 -10.31
N ILE A 271 12.55 7.96 -10.79
CA ILE A 271 12.93 8.03 -12.22
C ILE A 271 13.65 6.73 -12.64
N ALA A 272 14.65 6.32 -11.87
CA ALA A 272 15.41 5.10 -12.15
C ALA A 272 14.54 3.84 -12.06
N ALA A 273 13.68 3.75 -11.06
CA ALA A 273 12.76 2.63 -10.87
C ALA A 273 11.80 2.48 -12.06
N TYR A 274 11.19 3.57 -12.52
CA TYR A 274 10.23 3.54 -13.63
C TYR A 274 10.88 3.34 -14.98
N ARG A 275 12.10 3.83 -15.19
CA ARG A 275 12.82 3.64 -16.46
C ARG A 275 13.43 2.24 -16.60
N GLU A 276 13.97 1.69 -15.50
CA GLU A 276 14.87 0.53 -15.58
C GLU A 276 14.54 -0.57 -14.56
N GLY A 277 13.65 -0.32 -13.60
CA GLY A 277 13.31 -1.29 -12.53
C GLY A 277 12.27 -2.36 -12.92
N GLY A 278 11.74 -2.32 -14.14
CA GLY A 278 10.62 -3.17 -14.56
C GLY A 278 10.91 -4.66 -14.47
N GLU A 279 12.06 -5.12 -14.93
CA GLU A 279 12.48 -6.53 -14.88
C GLU A 279 12.62 -7.03 -13.44
N TRP A 280 13.24 -6.24 -12.57
CA TRP A 280 13.34 -6.57 -11.14
C TRP A 280 11.95 -6.70 -10.50
N LEU A 281 11.04 -5.79 -10.83
CA LEU A 281 9.67 -5.83 -10.31
C LEU A 281 8.94 -7.10 -10.75
N ASP A 282 9.07 -7.50 -12.01
CA ASP A 282 8.43 -8.71 -12.52
C ASP A 282 8.99 -9.97 -11.83
N GLU A 283 10.31 -10.04 -11.63
CA GLU A 283 10.93 -11.16 -10.94
C GLU A 283 10.57 -11.22 -9.45
N VAL A 284 10.57 -10.08 -8.73
CA VAL A 284 10.19 -10.07 -7.30
C VAL A 284 8.71 -10.40 -7.11
N ARG A 285 7.83 -9.97 -8.03
CA ARG A 285 6.40 -10.37 -8.01
C ARG A 285 6.23 -11.87 -8.16
N ALA A 286 6.91 -12.49 -9.13
CA ALA A 286 6.89 -13.92 -9.34
C ALA A 286 7.44 -14.69 -8.12
N TYR A 287 8.52 -14.20 -7.52
CA TYR A 287 9.10 -14.80 -6.32
C TYR A 287 8.14 -14.73 -5.12
N VAL A 288 7.53 -13.58 -4.89
CA VAL A 288 6.54 -13.38 -3.81
C VAL A 288 5.28 -14.19 -4.04
N ALA A 289 4.80 -14.33 -5.29
CA ALA A 289 3.68 -15.23 -5.61
C ALA A 289 3.99 -16.67 -5.19
N GLY A 290 5.23 -17.14 -5.39
CA GLY A 290 5.70 -18.42 -4.87
C GLY A 290 5.69 -18.51 -3.33
N ASN A 291 6.02 -17.43 -2.62
CA ASN A 291 5.90 -17.37 -1.16
C ASN A 291 4.44 -17.43 -0.68
N LEU A 292 3.53 -16.75 -1.38
CA LEU A 292 2.10 -16.81 -1.09
C LEU A 292 1.53 -18.22 -1.32
N SER A 293 1.92 -18.88 -2.40
CA SER A 293 1.56 -20.28 -2.65
C SER A 293 2.07 -21.22 -1.54
N LEU A 294 3.31 -21.05 -1.10
CA LEU A 294 3.85 -21.78 0.04
C LEU A 294 3.00 -21.60 1.31
N VAL A 295 2.55 -20.38 1.60
CA VAL A 295 1.65 -20.11 2.74
C VAL A 295 0.34 -20.89 2.59
N ALA A 296 -0.26 -20.86 1.38
CA ALA A 296 -1.51 -21.58 1.10
C ALA A 296 -1.34 -23.10 1.31
N ASP A 297 -0.30 -23.68 0.72
CA ASP A 297 -0.02 -25.12 0.82
C ASP A 297 0.16 -25.55 2.28
N ARG A 298 0.92 -24.78 3.08
CA ARG A 298 1.19 -25.10 4.48
C ARG A 298 -0.04 -25.00 5.37
N LEU A 299 -0.83 -23.91 5.22
CA LEU A 299 -2.01 -23.70 6.04
C LEU A 299 -3.14 -24.68 5.68
N ASN A 300 -3.43 -24.84 4.40
CA ASN A 300 -4.53 -25.69 3.94
C ASN A 300 -4.24 -27.19 4.19
N SER A 301 -2.95 -27.61 4.14
CA SER A 301 -2.56 -28.97 4.51
C SER A 301 -2.64 -29.23 6.01
N ALA A 302 -2.37 -28.22 6.85
CA ALA A 302 -2.40 -28.37 8.30
C ALA A 302 -3.81 -28.25 8.88
N PHE A 303 -4.67 -27.45 8.26
CA PHE A 303 -6.00 -27.14 8.78
C PHE A 303 -7.04 -27.25 7.66
N LEU A 304 -7.72 -28.41 7.59
CA LEU A 304 -8.73 -28.69 6.55
C LEU A 304 -9.94 -27.72 6.59
N ALA A 305 -10.15 -27.06 7.72
CA ALA A 305 -11.18 -26.01 7.85
C ALA A 305 -10.80 -24.69 7.17
N LEU A 306 -9.51 -24.50 6.84
CA LEU A 306 -9.04 -23.35 6.08
C LEU A 306 -9.08 -23.69 4.58
N SER A 307 -9.51 -22.73 3.78
CA SER A 307 -9.47 -22.77 2.30
C SER A 307 -8.87 -21.45 1.84
N TRP A 308 -7.72 -21.09 2.39
CA TRP A 308 -7.08 -19.81 2.10
C TRP A 308 -6.45 -19.83 0.71
N GLU A 309 -6.74 -18.80 -0.06
CA GLU A 309 -6.19 -18.58 -1.40
C GLU A 309 -5.25 -17.36 -1.40
N PRO A 310 -4.15 -17.39 -2.18
CA PRO A 310 -3.29 -16.24 -2.36
C PRO A 310 -4.07 -15.01 -2.84
N PRO A 311 -3.71 -13.81 -2.37
CA PRO A 311 -4.34 -12.59 -2.81
C PRO A 311 -4.02 -12.27 -4.28
N GLN A 312 -4.86 -11.46 -4.92
CA GLN A 312 -4.69 -11.02 -6.31
C GLN A 312 -3.55 -9.98 -6.47
N ALA A 313 -3.15 -9.33 -5.38
CA ALA A 313 -2.09 -8.32 -5.39
C ALA A 313 -1.36 -8.24 -4.04
N GLY A 314 -0.13 -7.72 -4.09
CA GLY A 314 0.68 -7.42 -2.92
C GLY A 314 1.48 -8.61 -2.42
N TYR A 315 2.17 -8.37 -1.32
CA TYR A 315 3.02 -9.35 -0.60
C TYR A 315 2.54 -9.59 0.83
N LEU A 316 1.25 -9.32 1.08
CA LEU A 316 0.62 -9.41 2.39
C LEU A 316 -0.43 -10.52 2.37
N ALA A 317 -0.13 -11.64 3.00
CA ALA A 317 -1.09 -12.73 3.17
C ALA A 317 -2.11 -12.32 4.23
N TRP A 318 -3.35 -12.07 3.81
CA TRP A 318 -4.50 -11.78 4.67
C TRP A 318 -5.27 -13.07 4.90
N ILE A 319 -5.18 -13.61 6.12
CA ILE A 319 -5.63 -14.97 6.43
C ILE A 319 -6.81 -14.92 7.38
N ASP A 320 -7.94 -15.51 6.97
CA ASP A 320 -9.13 -15.70 7.80
C ASP A 320 -8.96 -16.93 8.70
N LEU A 321 -8.86 -16.72 10.00
CA LEU A 321 -8.72 -17.78 11.01
C LEU A 321 -10.03 -18.07 11.76
N ARG A 322 -11.11 -17.38 11.44
CA ARG A 322 -12.41 -17.57 12.09
C ARG A 322 -12.95 -19.00 12.01
N PRO A 323 -12.71 -19.77 10.91
CA PRO A 323 -13.10 -21.17 10.85
C PRO A 323 -12.44 -22.07 11.92
N LEU A 324 -11.31 -21.63 12.49
CA LEU A 324 -10.61 -22.37 13.55
C LEU A 324 -11.10 -21.99 14.96
N GLY A 325 -11.88 -20.92 15.12
CA GLY A 325 -12.40 -20.47 16.40
C GLY A 325 -11.35 -20.03 17.42
N VAL A 326 -10.14 -19.66 16.96
CA VAL A 326 -9.01 -19.30 17.84
C VAL A 326 -9.18 -17.87 18.36
N ASP A 327 -8.95 -17.68 19.66
CA ASP A 327 -8.92 -16.36 20.29
C ASP A 327 -7.71 -15.54 19.84
N ASP A 328 -7.94 -14.30 19.36
CA ASP A 328 -6.91 -13.40 18.83
C ASP A 328 -5.80 -13.13 19.86
N ALA A 329 -6.15 -12.92 21.14
CA ALA A 329 -5.18 -12.60 22.17
C ALA A 329 -4.35 -13.82 22.56
N ALA A 330 -4.95 -15.02 22.58
CA ALA A 330 -4.24 -16.27 22.79
C ALA A 330 -3.25 -16.52 21.65
N LEU A 331 -3.67 -16.33 20.38
CA LEU A 331 -2.81 -16.47 19.23
C LEU A 331 -1.62 -15.49 19.27
N GLN A 332 -1.87 -14.20 19.58
CA GLN A 332 -0.79 -13.23 19.67
C GLN A 332 0.22 -13.55 20.78
N ARG A 333 -0.22 -14.04 21.94
CA ARG A 333 0.70 -14.50 22.99
C ARG A 333 1.53 -15.69 22.51
N GLU A 334 0.90 -16.68 21.89
CA GLU A 334 1.60 -17.88 21.40
C GLU A 334 2.62 -17.55 20.31
N LEU A 335 2.30 -16.63 19.40
CA LEU A 335 3.22 -16.16 18.37
C LEU A 335 4.43 -15.43 18.99
N VAL A 336 4.19 -14.52 19.94
CA VAL A 336 5.23 -13.67 20.52
C VAL A 336 6.08 -14.43 21.53
N GLU A 337 5.46 -15.14 22.48
CA GLU A 337 6.15 -15.79 23.59
C GLU A 337 6.64 -17.20 23.22
N GLY A 338 5.79 -17.98 22.53
CA GLY A 338 6.08 -19.37 22.14
C GLY A 338 6.93 -19.47 20.89
N GLU A 339 6.57 -18.79 19.82
CA GLU A 339 7.22 -18.91 18.50
C GLU A 339 8.26 -17.84 18.22
N ARG A 340 8.32 -16.76 19.00
CA ARG A 340 9.24 -15.62 18.82
C ARG A 340 9.07 -14.92 17.46
N VAL A 341 7.83 -14.81 16.97
CA VAL A 341 7.49 -14.12 15.74
C VAL A 341 6.46 -13.02 15.98
N ALA A 342 6.51 -11.97 15.17
CA ALA A 342 5.55 -10.89 15.18
C ALA A 342 4.76 -10.88 13.87
N ILE A 343 3.47 -11.24 13.93
CA ILE A 343 2.51 -11.19 12.83
C ILE A 343 1.40 -10.22 13.20
N MET A 344 0.94 -9.40 12.24
CA MET A 344 -0.06 -8.38 12.53
C MET A 344 -1.44 -9.00 12.77
N PRO A 345 -2.10 -8.72 13.92
CA PRO A 345 -3.48 -9.12 14.13
C PRO A 345 -4.44 -8.33 13.23
N GLY A 346 -5.50 -8.98 12.78
CA GLY A 346 -6.53 -8.39 11.93
C GLY A 346 -7.33 -7.28 12.62
N SER A 347 -7.40 -7.31 13.94
CA SER A 347 -8.06 -6.27 14.76
C SER A 347 -7.51 -4.85 14.49
N VAL A 348 -6.22 -4.72 14.14
CA VAL A 348 -5.60 -3.44 13.73
C VAL A 348 -6.31 -2.84 12.49
N TYR A 349 -6.87 -3.69 11.65
CA TYR A 349 -7.58 -3.33 10.41
C TYR A 349 -9.11 -3.33 10.58
N GLY A 350 -9.59 -3.58 11.80
CA GLY A 350 -11.01 -3.69 12.10
C GLY A 350 -11.63 -5.06 11.79
N ALA A 351 -10.82 -6.12 11.68
CA ALA A 351 -11.24 -7.48 11.37
C ALA A 351 -10.65 -8.50 12.37
N PRO A 352 -11.21 -8.64 13.58
CA PRO A 352 -10.79 -9.69 14.50
C PRO A 352 -10.98 -11.08 13.88
N GLY A 353 -10.17 -12.05 14.30
CA GLY A 353 -10.15 -13.40 13.72
C GLY A 353 -9.33 -13.51 12.44
N PHE A 354 -8.66 -12.44 12.00
CA PHE A 354 -7.71 -12.46 10.88
C PHE A 354 -6.28 -12.19 11.33
N VAL A 355 -5.32 -12.59 10.49
CA VAL A 355 -3.92 -12.14 10.62
C VAL A 355 -3.40 -11.67 9.27
N ARG A 356 -2.41 -10.76 9.30
CA ARG A 356 -1.71 -10.30 8.09
C ARG A 356 -0.22 -10.64 8.19
N LEU A 357 0.23 -11.60 7.39
CA LEU A 357 1.61 -12.06 7.29
C LEU A 357 2.28 -11.40 6.08
N ASN A 358 3.36 -10.64 6.29
CA ASN A 358 4.18 -10.09 5.21
C ASN A 358 5.13 -11.17 4.69
N VAL A 359 5.02 -11.54 3.41
CA VAL A 359 5.87 -12.53 2.75
C VAL A 359 6.81 -11.94 1.68
N GLY A 360 6.97 -10.63 1.67
CA GLY A 360 7.97 -9.90 0.87
C GLY A 360 9.38 -10.07 1.43
N CYS A 361 9.85 -11.31 1.51
CA CYS A 361 11.13 -11.70 2.12
C CYS A 361 11.67 -12.98 1.48
N ALA A 362 12.93 -13.33 1.79
CA ALA A 362 13.52 -14.60 1.36
C ALA A 362 12.62 -15.79 1.76
N ARG A 363 12.61 -16.84 0.92
CA ARG A 363 11.74 -18.02 1.10
C ARG A 363 11.93 -18.66 2.48
N SER A 364 13.17 -18.78 2.93
CA SER A 364 13.49 -19.34 4.25
C SER A 364 12.81 -18.55 5.39
N LYS A 365 12.70 -17.25 5.29
CA LYS A 365 11.98 -16.43 6.27
C LYS A 365 10.46 -16.64 6.15
N ALA A 366 9.91 -16.70 4.93
CA ALA A 366 8.48 -16.97 4.72
C ALA A 366 8.10 -18.36 5.29
N GLU A 367 8.93 -19.39 5.08
CA GLU A 367 8.78 -20.73 5.68
C GLU A 367 8.80 -20.69 7.21
N ALA A 368 9.73 -19.93 7.79
CA ALA A 368 9.80 -19.76 9.25
C ALA A 368 8.52 -19.09 9.79
N GLY A 369 8.00 -18.07 9.11
CA GLY A 369 6.79 -17.34 9.50
C GLY A 369 5.53 -18.20 9.45
N VAL A 370 5.28 -18.86 8.30
CA VAL A 370 4.10 -19.72 8.18
C VAL A 370 4.23 -20.97 9.07
N GLY A 371 5.43 -21.51 9.25
CA GLY A 371 5.67 -22.61 10.16
C GLY A 371 5.37 -22.25 11.62
N ALA A 372 5.79 -21.06 12.07
CA ALA A 372 5.46 -20.54 13.39
C ALA A 372 3.94 -20.34 13.57
N LEU A 373 3.27 -19.75 12.58
CA LEU A 373 1.82 -19.58 12.59
C LEU A 373 1.11 -20.94 12.68
N THR A 374 1.53 -21.93 11.89
CA THR A 374 0.95 -23.28 11.88
C THR A 374 1.12 -23.96 13.24
N ARG A 375 2.30 -23.88 13.87
CA ARG A 375 2.53 -24.46 15.19
C ARG A 375 1.73 -23.77 16.30
N ALA A 376 1.67 -22.42 16.26
CA ALA A 376 0.88 -21.67 17.23
C ALA A 376 -0.62 -22.03 17.13
N LEU A 377 -1.17 -22.09 15.91
CA LEU A 377 -2.55 -22.52 15.69
C LEU A 377 -2.79 -23.97 16.15
N GLY A 378 -1.87 -24.89 15.85
CA GLY A 378 -1.99 -26.30 16.26
C GLY A 378 -1.96 -26.53 17.78
N ARG A 379 -1.45 -25.58 18.58
CA ARG A 379 -1.55 -25.64 20.05
C ARG A 379 -2.86 -25.07 20.60
N LEU A 380 -3.59 -24.32 19.78
CA LEU A 380 -4.81 -23.62 20.20
C LEU A 380 -6.09 -24.27 19.63
N THR A 381 -5.96 -25.13 18.63
CA THR A 381 -7.06 -25.94 18.05
C THR A 381 -6.94 -27.40 18.45
#